data_474283e769f1ade93e9d194508dbdd88
#
_entry.id   474283e769f1ade93e9d194508dbdd88
#
_cell.length_a   1.000
_cell.length_b   1.000
_cell.length_c   1.000
_cell.angle_alpha   90.00
_cell.angle_beta   90.00
_cell.angle_gamma   90.00
#
_symmetry.space_group_name_H-M   'P 1'
#
loop_
_entity.id
_entity.type
_entity.pdbx_description
1 polymer ?
#
loop_
_entity_poly.entity_id
_entity_poly.type
_entity_poly.pdbx_seq_one_letter_code
_entity_poly.pdbx_strand_id
1 'polypeptide(L)'
;MTIHEDHLDIIDVLVRYATGIDRRDWPLFRTVFTDDCVLDYGDIGKLNGVDAVTEFMDQSHAMAGHTMHRLSNHAITVDGDTATARTYIDGLILAQDNNSGVNAVGFYDDELVRTSAGWKIARRQFTAVRIANV
;
A
#
# COMPACT_ATOMS: atom_id res chain seq x y z
N MET A 1 -10.62 -16.55 -15.36
CA MET A 1 -9.71 -15.41 -15.58
C MET A 1 -8.37 -15.90 -16.04
N THR A 2 -7.75 -15.17 -16.97
CA THR A 2 -6.40 -15.46 -17.41
C THR A 2 -5.39 -14.94 -16.39
N ILE A 3 -4.17 -15.44 -16.46
CA ILE A 3 -3.07 -14.96 -15.61
C ILE A 3 -2.75 -13.49 -15.90
N HIS A 4 -2.94 -13.03 -17.14
CA HIS A 4 -2.73 -11.63 -17.51
C HIS A 4 -3.78 -10.72 -16.86
N GLU A 5 -5.03 -11.14 -16.82
CA GLU A 5 -6.09 -10.42 -16.15
C GLU A 5 -5.82 -10.36 -14.65
N ASP A 6 -5.37 -11.44 -14.03
CA ASP A 6 -5.00 -11.47 -12.63
C ASP A 6 -3.87 -10.50 -12.34
N HIS A 7 -2.82 -10.45 -13.18
CA HIS A 7 -1.71 -9.51 -13.01
C HIS A 7 -2.20 -8.06 -13.09
N LEU A 8 -3.05 -7.73 -14.07
CA LEU A 8 -3.60 -6.37 -14.21
C LEU A 8 -4.48 -6.00 -13.01
N ASP A 9 -5.30 -6.92 -12.54
CA ASP A 9 -6.17 -6.69 -11.38
C ASP A 9 -5.36 -6.48 -10.10
N ILE A 10 -4.28 -7.24 -9.92
CA ILE A 10 -3.38 -7.07 -8.77
C ILE A 10 -2.65 -5.73 -8.84
N ILE A 11 -2.15 -5.34 -10.00
CA ILE A 11 -1.53 -4.01 -10.18
C ILE A 11 -2.54 -2.91 -9.84
N ASP A 12 -3.79 -3.06 -10.25
CA ASP A 12 -4.85 -2.11 -9.91
C ASP A 12 -5.04 -1.99 -8.39
N VAL A 13 -5.03 -3.09 -7.66
CA VAL A 13 -5.10 -3.08 -6.19
C VAL A 13 -3.93 -2.30 -5.59
N LEU A 14 -2.71 -2.55 -6.07
CA LEU A 14 -1.50 -1.86 -5.58
C LEU A 14 -1.57 -0.35 -5.85
N VAL A 15 -1.99 0.04 -7.05
CA VAL A 15 -2.15 1.46 -7.41
C VAL A 15 -3.29 2.11 -6.60
N ARG A 16 -4.37 1.39 -6.34
CA ARG A 16 -5.51 1.89 -5.56
C ARG A 16 -5.12 2.20 -4.11
N TYR A 17 -4.19 1.43 -3.53
CA TYR A 17 -3.60 1.74 -2.23
C TYR A 17 -2.96 3.14 -2.25
N ALA A 18 -2.07 3.38 -3.22
CA ALA A 18 -1.38 4.65 -3.38
C ALA A 18 -2.37 5.81 -3.62
N THR A 19 -3.31 5.61 -4.52
CA THR A 19 -4.35 6.61 -4.85
C THR A 19 -5.19 6.94 -3.63
N GLY A 20 -5.61 5.93 -2.86
CA GLY A 20 -6.41 6.11 -1.66
C GLY A 20 -5.70 6.97 -0.62
N ILE A 21 -4.42 6.72 -0.37
CA ILE A 21 -3.63 7.53 0.56
C ILE A 21 -3.45 8.94 0.02
N ASP A 22 -2.99 9.08 -1.23
CA ASP A 22 -2.61 10.38 -1.79
C ASP A 22 -3.80 11.32 -1.91
N ARG A 23 -5.01 10.78 -2.11
CA ARG A 23 -6.26 11.55 -2.14
C ARG A 23 -6.94 11.66 -0.79
N ARG A 24 -6.42 10.99 0.25
CA ARG A 24 -7.12 10.85 1.53
C ARG A 24 -8.53 10.27 1.37
N ASP A 25 -8.68 9.38 0.38
CA ASP A 25 -9.93 8.66 0.10
C ASP A 25 -9.92 7.33 0.85
N TRP A 26 -10.30 7.40 2.11
CA TRP A 26 -10.23 6.24 2.99
C TRP A 26 -11.24 5.14 2.62
N PRO A 27 -12.46 5.44 2.15
CA PRO A 27 -13.31 4.41 1.59
C PRO A 27 -12.66 3.64 0.44
N LEU A 28 -11.98 4.32 -0.49
CA LEU A 28 -11.24 3.69 -1.58
C LEU A 28 -10.06 2.87 -1.05
N PHE A 29 -9.28 3.43 -0.14
CA PHE A 29 -8.14 2.77 0.49
C PHE A 29 -8.53 1.44 1.13
N ARG A 30 -9.65 1.40 1.87
CA ARG A 30 -10.13 0.20 2.56
C ARG A 30 -10.42 -0.95 1.60
N THR A 31 -10.80 -0.66 0.36
CA THR A 31 -11.19 -1.70 -0.61
C THR A 31 -10.04 -2.61 -1.02
N VAL A 32 -8.79 -2.23 -0.77
CA VAL A 32 -7.63 -3.02 -1.19
C VAL A 32 -7.28 -4.14 -0.20
N PHE A 33 -7.84 -4.12 1.01
CA PHE A 33 -7.46 -5.03 2.08
C PHE A 33 -8.56 -6.02 2.44
N THR A 34 -8.16 -7.21 2.91
CA THR A 34 -9.09 -8.09 3.63
C THR A 34 -9.42 -7.48 5.00
N ASP A 35 -10.56 -7.87 5.56
CA ASP A 35 -10.98 -7.33 6.87
C ASP A 35 -9.97 -7.63 7.97
N ASP A 36 -9.30 -8.78 7.91
CA ASP A 36 -8.34 -9.28 8.88
C ASP A 36 -6.88 -9.10 8.44
N CYS A 37 -6.60 -8.17 7.54
CA CYS A 37 -5.26 -7.95 7.02
C CYS A 37 -4.24 -7.66 8.11
N VAL A 38 -2.97 -7.97 7.82
CA VAL A 38 -1.84 -7.70 8.71
C VAL A 38 -0.81 -6.88 7.94
N LEU A 39 -0.46 -5.71 8.48
CA LEU A 39 0.58 -4.87 7.93
C LEU A 39 1.75 -4.77 8.91
N ASP A 40 2.96 -5.03 8.42
CA ASP A 40 4.20 -4.87 9.14
C ASP A 40 5.05 -3.81 8.45
N TYR A 41 5.11 -2.63 9.04
CA TYR A 41 5.90 -1.50 8.55
C TYR A 41 7.13 -1.26 9.42
N GLY A 42 7.63 -2.29 10.08
CA GLY A 42 8.83 -2.23 10.91
C GLY A 42 8.64 -1.28 12.09
N ASP A 43 9.58 -0.35 12.24
CA ASP A 43 9.55 0.64 13.34
C ASP A 43 8.38 1.63 13.22
N ILE A 44 7.80 1.78 12.04
CA ILE A 44 6.63 2.64 11.84
C ILE A 44 5.40 2.05 12.55
N GLY A 45 5.22 0.74 12.49
CA GLY A 45 4.15 0.06 13.22
C GLY A 45 3.74 -1.27 12.60
N LYS A 46 3.09 -2.08 13.44
CA LYS A 46 2.44 -3.33 13.05
C LYS A 46 0.96 -3.20 13.33
N LEU A 47 0.14 -3.48 12.33
CA LEU A 47 -1.30 -3.21 12.36
C LEU A 47 -2.07 -4.46 11.97
N ASN A 48 -3.15 -4.72 12.69
CA ASN A 48 -4.02 -5.87 12.45
C ASN A 48 -5.45 -5.39 12.17
N GLY A 49 -5.95 -5.76 11.01
CA GLY A 49 -7.29 -5.46 10.57
C GLY A 49 -7.42 -4.14 9.82
N VAL A 50 -8.37 -4.10 8.89
CA VAL A 50 -8.55 -2.96 7.99
C VAL A 50 -8.95 -1.68 8.72
N ASP A 51 -9.68 -1.80 9.84
CA ASP A 51 -10.06 -0.63 10.63
C ASP A 51 -8.85 0.04 11.26
N ALA A 52 -7.98 -0.76 11.90
CA ALA A 52 -6.76 -0.24 12.53
C ALA A 52 -5.79 0.34 11.50
N VAL A 53 -5.65 -0.32 10.34
CA VAL A 53 -4.80 0.16 9.24
C VAL A 53 -5.31 1.49 8.71
N THR A 54 -6.60 1.60 8.47
CA THR A 54 -7.20 2.83 7.93
C THR A 54 -7.09 3.98 8.92
N GLU A 55 -7.38 3.73 10.19
CA GLU A 55 -7.27 4.75 11.23
C GLU A 55 -5.83 5.25 11.38
N PHE A 56 -4.86 4.33 11.39
CA PHE A 56 -3.44 4.69 11.48
C PHE A 56 -3.02 5.59 10.30
N MET A 57 -3.41 5.23 9.08
CA MET A 57 -3.06 5.99 7.88
C MET A 57 -3.74 7.36 7.86
N ASP A 58 -5.01 7.42 8.25
CA ASP A 58 -5.74 8.68 8.36
C ASP A 58 -5.06 9.62 9.36
N GLN A 59 -4.76 9.13 10.56
CA GLN A 59 -4.12 9.93 11.61
C GLN A 59 -2.71 10.36 11.22
N SER A 60 -1.91 9.45 10.66
CA SER A 60 -0.52 9.75 10.28
C SER A 60 -0.42 10.75 9.12
N HIS A 61 -1.46 10.87 8.30
CA HIS A 61 -1.48 11.80 7.17
C HIS A 61 -2.32 13.06 7.42
N ALA A 62 -3.02 13.14 8.55
CA ALA A 62 -3.90 14.27 8.85
C ALA A 62 -3.16 15.62 8.89
N MET A 63 -1.90 15.61 9.33
CA MET A 63 -1.06 16.79 9.44
C MET A 63 -0.03 16.90 8.32
N ALA A 64 -0.07 15.99 7.35
CA ALA A 64 0.81 16.05 6.19
C ALA A 64 0.24 16.99 5.12
N GLY A 65 1.12 17.50 4.27
CA GLY A 65 0.76 18.16 3.03
C GLY A 65 0.51 17.15 1.91
N HIS A 66 0.98 17.45 0.71
CA HIS A 66 0.85 16.51 -0.41
C HIS A 66 1.72 15.28 -0.20
N THR A 67 1.22 14.16 -0.66
CA THR A 67 1.98 12.91 -0.72
C THR A 67 1.88 12.32 -2.13
N MET A 68 2.95 11.65 -2.54
CA MET A 68 2.98 10.91 -3.80
C MET A 68 3.63 9.56 -3.55
N HIS A 69 2.84 8.51 -3.63
CA HIS A 69 3.33 7.14 -3.55
C HIS A 69 3.51 6.62 -4.98
N ARG A 70 4.76 6.59 -5.44
CA ARG A 70 5.09 6.13 -6.79
C ARG A 70 5.51 4.67 -6.74
N LEU A 71 4.84 3.83 -7.50
CA LEU A 71 5.04 2.39 -7.52
C LEU A 71 5.69 1.95 -8.83
N SER A 72 6.54 0.95 -8.75
CA SER A 72 7.20 0.39 -9.93
C SER A 72 7.66 -1.05 -9.67
N ASN A 73 8.18 -1.70 -10.72
CA ASN A 73 8.86 -2.99 -10.61
C ASN A 73 7.99 -4.05 -9.91
N HIS A 74 6.76 -4.20 -10.40
CA HIS A 74 5.84 -5.21 -9.87
C HIS A 74 6.31 -6.61 -10.27
N ALA A 75 6.64 -7.44 -9.28
CA ALA A 75 6.96 -8.85 -9.48
C ALA A 75 5.83 -9.67 -8.84
N ILE A 76 4.95 -10.22 -9.67
CA ILE A 76 3.72 -10.86 -9.26
C ILE A 76 3.75 -12.34 -9.62
N THR A 77 3.45 -13.21 -8.66
CA THR A 77 3.26 -14.64 -8.87
C THR A 77 1.87 -15.04 -8.41
N VAL A 78 1.08 -15.61 -9.31
CA VAL A 78 -0.29 -16.06 -9.03
C VAL A 78 -0.30 -17.59 -8.92
N ASP A 79 -0.93 -18.08 -7.87
CA ASP A 79 -1.15 -19.51 -7.65
C ASP A 79 -2.61 -19.73 -7.25
N GLY A 80 -3.48 -19.96 -8.25
CA GLY A 80 -4.91 -20.13 -8.04
C GLY A 80 -5.55 -18.88 -7.43
N ASP A 81 -6.06 -19.02 -6.22
CA ASP A 81 -6.75 -17.94 -5.50
C ASP A 81 -5.84 -17.16 -4.55
N THR A 82 -4.54 -17.41 -4.61
CA THR A 82 -3.54 -16.65 -3.86
C THR A 82 -2.48 -16.09 -4.79
N ALA A 83 -1.81 -15.02 -4.33
CA ALA A 83 -0.72 -14.42 -5.08
C ALA A 83 0.27 -13.78 -4.11
N THR A 84 1.50 -13.62 -4.59
CA THR A 84 2.51 -12.78 -3.95
C THR A 84 2.91 -11.67 -4.90
N ALA A 85 3.28 -10.52 -4.35
CA ALA A 85 3.76 -9.39 -5.14
C ALA A 85 4.85 -8.66 -4.39
N ARG A 86 5.93 -8.34 -5.09
CA ARG A 86 6.90 -7.34 -4.62
C ARG A 86 6.77 -6.11 -5.49
N THR A 87 6.65 -4.94 -4.87
CA THR A 87 6.51 -3.67 -5.57
C THR A 87 7.47 -2.66 -4.96
N TYR A 88 8.22 -1.95 -5.80
CA TYR A 88 9.04 -0.84 -5.34
C TYR A 88 8.16 0.37 -5.07
N ILE A 89 8.48 1.09 -4.00
CA ILE A 89 7.82 2.32 -3.59
C ILE A 89 8.84 3.44 -3.43
N ASP A 90 8.53 4.56 -4.04
CA ASP A 90 9.22 5.84 -3.85
C ASP A 90 8.17 6.83 -3.37
N GLY A 91 8.12 7.02 -2.06
CA GLY A 91 7.10 7.82 -1.39
C GLY A 91 7.62 9.18 -0.98
N LEU A 92 6.99 10.24 -1.48
CA LEU A 92 7.23 11.60 -1.04
C LEU A 92 6.11 12.00 -0.08
N ILE A 93 6.45 12.34 1.15
CA ILE A 93 5.51 12.77 2.18
C ILE A 93 5.93 14.17 2.61
N LEU A 94 5.22 15.19 2.14
CA LEU A 94 5.52 16.57 2.48
C LEU A 94 4.81 17.01 3.76
N ALA A 95 5.42 17.94 4.46
CA ALA A 95 4.80 18.66 5.56
C ALA A 95 3.71 19.60 5.02
N GLN A 96 2.94 20.24 5.89
CA GLN A 96 1.82 21.12 5.49
C GLN A 96 2.25 22.27 4.59
N ASP A 97 3.49 22.72 4.68
CA ASP A 97 4.03 23.79 3.84
C ASP A 97 4.31 23.33 2.40
N ASN A 98 4.28 22.04 2.13
CA ASN A 98 4.61 21.42 0.84
C ASN A 98 6.02 21.76 0.35
N ASN A 99 6.93 22.10 1.24
CA ASN A 99 8.28 22.52 0.92
C ASN A 99 9.35 21.63 1.55
N SER A 100 9.05 21.02 2.67
CA SER A 100 9.92 20.08 3.37
C SER A 100 9.17 18.79 3.63
N GLY A 101 9.87 17.74 4.01
CA GLY A 101 9.23 16.48 4.36
C GLY A 101 10.20 15.33 4.35
N VAL A 102 9.71 14.17 3.94
CA VAL A 102 10.45 12.91 3.93
C VAL A 102 10.29 12.24 2.57
N ASN A 103 11.36 11.63 2.08
CA ASN A 103 11.33 10.70 0.97
C ASN A 103 11.65 9.30 1.50
N ALA A 104 10.72 8.38 1.34
CA ALA A 104 10.86 6.99 1.77
C ALA A 104 10.93 6.08 0.54
N VAL A 105 12.04 5.40 0.37
CA VAL A 105 12.27 4.47 -0.74
C VAL A 105 12.44 3.07 -0.20
N GLY A 106 11.74 2.13 -0.77
CA GLY A 106 11.80 0.73 -0.33
C GLY A 106 10.93 -0.16 -1.18
N PHE A 107 10.43 -1.23 -0.59
CA PHE A 107 9.55 -2.14 -1.29
C PHE A 107 8.54 -2.78 -0.35
N TYR A 108 7.39 -3.11 -0.94
CA TYR A 108 6.36 -3.92 -0.29
C TYR A 108 6.50 -5.37 -0.73
N ASP A 109 6.36 -6.29 0.22
CA ASP A 109 6.11 -7.70 -0.03
C ASP A 109 4.69 -8.01 0.41
N ASP A 110 3.85 -8.40 -0.53
CA ASP A 110 2.42 -8.63 -0.31
C ASP A 110 2.05 -10.08 -0.54
N GLU A 111 1.12 -10.56 0.29
CA GLU A 111 0.32 -11.75 0.04
C GLU A 111 -1.11 -11.30 -0.24
N LEU A 112 -1.65 -11.73 -1.39
CA LEU A 112 -3.00 -11.37 -1.82
C LEU A 112 -3.86 -12.61 -1.92
N VAL A 113 -5.16 -12.41 -1.75
CA VAL A 113 -6.17 -13.47 -1.91
C VAL A 113 -7.26 -12.98 -2.85
N ARG A 114 -7.78 -13.92 -3.65
CA ARG A 114 -8.94 -13.68 -4.50
C ARG A 114 -10.20 -13.75 -3.63
N THR A 115 -11.02 -12.71 -3.69
CA THR A 115 -12.32 -12.67 -3.01
C THR A 115 -13.44 -12.48 -4.03
N SER A 116 -14.69 -12.56 -3.58
CA SER A 116 -15.85 -12.26 -4.44
C SER A 116 -15.85 -10.81 -4.94
N ALA A 117 -15.13 -9.93 -4.23
CA ALA A 117 -14.95 -8.52 -4.61
C ALA A 117 -13.61 -8.24 -5.31
N GLY A 118 -12.95 -9.29 -5.83
CA GLY A 118 -11.65 -9.20 -6.49
C GLY A 118 -10.47 -9.50 -5.57
N TRP A 119 -9.27 -9.25 -6.05
CA TRP A 119 -8.05 -9.45 -5.29
C TRP A 119 -7.94 -8.44 -4.15
N LYS A 120 -7.45 -8.91 -3.00
CA LYS A 120 -7.21 -8.05 -1.82
C LYS A 120 -5.91 -8.44 -1.13
N ILE A 121 -5.26 -7.46 -0.53
CA ILE A 121 -4.06 -7.67 0.28
C ILE A 121 -4.46 -8.24 1.62
N ALA A 122 -3.95 -9.44 1.95
CA ALA A 122 -4.12 -10.07 3.25
C ALA A 122 -2.95 -9.79 4.19
N ARG A 123 -1.75 -9.68 3.65
CA ARG A 123 -0.54 -9.35 4.42
C ARG A 123 0.33 -8.42 3.60
N ARG A 124 0.93 -7.45 4.28
CA ARG A 124 1.92 -6.56 3.67
C ARG A 124 3.08 -6.36 4.62
N GLN A 125 4.30 -6.46 4.09
CA GLN A 125 5.51 -6.05 4.80
C GLN A 125 6.17 -4.93 3.99
N PHE A 126 6.47 -3.82 4.66
CA PHE A 126 7.26 -2.74 4.07
C PHE A 126 8.70 -2.84 4.56
N THR A 127 9.65 -2.80 3.63
CA THR A 127 11.08 -2.73 3.93
C THR A 127 11.59 -1.40 3.40
N ALA A 128 12.09 -0.55 4.31
CA ALA A 128 12.72 0.70 3.93
C ALA A 128 14.15 0.46 3.47
N VAL A 129 14.50 0.94 2.29
CA VAL A 129 15.88 0.97 1.80
C VAL A 129 16.54 2.26 2.25
N ARG A 130 15.83 3.39 2.14
CA ARG A 130 16.31 4.69 2.61
C ARG A 130 15.12 5.58 2.96
N ILE A 131 15.21 6.22 4.11
CA ILE A 131 14.31 7.31 4.50
C ILE A 131 15.16 8.54 4.76
N ALA A 132 14.87 9.62 4.04
CA ALA A 132 15.67 10.84 4.11
C ALA A 132 14.78 12.08 4.14
N ASN A 133 15.26 13.11 4.83
CA ASN A 133 14.62 14.41 4.81
C ASN A 133 14.84 15.09 3.45
N VAL A 134 13.85 15.79 3.00
CA VAL A 134 13.90 16.58 1.77
C VAL A 134 13.47 18.02 2.02
#